data_b692b966bbbeaa5862710bc860e10de8
#
_entry.id   b692b966bbbeaa5862710bc860e10de8
#
_cell.length_a   1.000
_cell.length_b   1.000
_cell.length_c   1.000
_cell.angle_alpha   90.00
_cell.angle_beta   90.00
_cell.angle_gamma   90.00
#
_symmetry.space_group_name_H-M   'P 1'
#
loop_
_entity.id
_entity.type
_entity.pdbx_description
1 polymer ?
#
loop_
_entity_poly.entity_id
_entity_poly.type
_entity_poly.pdbx_seq_one_letter_code
_entity_poly.pdbx_strand_id
1 'polypeptide(L)'
;MSADLVLDRVGIVVRRPLLSDVSLTFRAGELTALSGPSGSGKTTLLSVAGGLLEPTTGTTSYDGRPMWRGTGDPRPEVAFVLQVYGLVPILSALENVSVALRARGVAPEEADERADAALARFHIGDLRARQVEELSGGQMQRVACARGFVVGAEVLLADEPTSELDEANRSLVLAELRREAERGAVVVVATHDPAVVALCDRHHVLDDGRLVDHVAAVGEHLAPVPAPAPEPVAPAPGAAPVEAAAPADPHAAFRRPGS
;
A
#
# COMPACT_ATOMS: atom_id res chain seq x y z
N MET A 1 -12.32 -19.70 7.90
CA MET A 1 -10.92 -20.15 8.09
C MET A 1 -10.14 -19.51 6.97
N SER A 2 -9.08 -18.78 7.28
CA SER A 2 -8.21 -18.17 6.24
C SER A 2 -7.46 -19.26 5.49
N ALA A 3 -7.35 -19.13 4.17
CA ALA A 3 -6.71 -20.11 3.30
C ALA A 3 -5.33 -19.59 2.84
N ASP A 4 -4.43 -20.51 2.57
CA ASP A 4 -3.10 -20.21 2.06
C ASP A 4 -3.11 -20.09 0.53
N LEU A 5 -2.20 -19.27 -0.01
CA LEU A 5 -1.92 -19.17 -1.43
C LEU A 5 -0.74 -20.12 -1.76
N VAL A 6 -1.00 -21.13 -2.58
CA VAL A 6 -0.04 -22.21 -2.87
C VAL A 6 0.41 -22.15 -4.32
N LEU A 7 1.71 -22.21 -4.53
CA LEU A 7 2.38 -22.40 -5.80
C LEU A 7 3.02 -23.81 -5.81
N ASP A 8 2.72 -24.62 -6.80
CA ASP A 8 3.30 -25.97 -6.96
C ASP A 8 4.02 -26.09 -8.30
N ARG A 9 5.34 -26.18 -8.25
CA ARG A 9 6.26 -26.34 -9.39
C ARG A 9 6.01 -25.38 -10.55
N VAL A 10 5.73 -24.11 -10.18
CA VAL A 10 5.43 -23.05 -11.14
C VAL A 10 6.63 -22.74 -12.00
N GLY A 11 6.43 -22.75 -13.31
CA GLY A 11 7.39 -22.31 -14.31
C GLY A 11 6.73 -21.38 -15.34
N ILE A 12 7.50 -20.39 -15.80
CA ILE A 12 7.14 -19.48 -16.89
C ILE A 12 8.23 -19.49 -17.94
N VAL A 13 7.87 -19.80 -19.18
CA VAL A 13 8.75 -19.72 -20.34
C VAL A 13 8.09 -18.88 -21.43
N VAL A 14 8.73 -17.76 -21.80
CA VAL A 14 8.30 -16.92 -22.94
C VAL A 14 9.24 -17.13 -24.12
N ARG A 15 10.44 -16.55 -24.08
CA ARG A 15 11.56 -16.84 -25.02
C ARG A 15 12.71 -17.53 -24.29
N ARG A 16 12.79 -17.31 -23.00
CA ARG A 16 13.71 -17.94 -22.05
C ARG A 16 12.92 -18.24 -20.77
N PRO A 17 13.39 -19.14 -19.93
CA PRO A 17 12.79 -19.32 -18.61
C PRO A 17 12.83 -18.01 -17.80
N LEU A 18 11.69 -17.61 -17.25
CA LEU A 18 11.55 -16.48 -16.32
C LEU A 18 11.30 -16.98 -14.91
N LEU A 19 10.66 -18.15 -14.77
CA LEU A 19 10.50 -18.88 -13.52
C LEU A 19 10.75 -20.36 -13.78
N SER A 20 11.37 -21.04 -12.85
CA SER A 20 11.74 -22.45 -12.99
C SER A 20 11.49 -23.22 -11.71
N ASP A 21 10.47 -24.08 -11.69
CA ASP A 21 10.16 -25.04 -10.62
C ASP A 21 9.98 -24.36 -9.23
N VAL A 22 9.22 -23.27 -9.20
CA VAL A 22 8.97 -22.51 -7.97
C VAL A 22 7.82 -23.16 -7.19
N SER A 23 8.13 -23.70 -6.01
CA SER A 23 7.13 -24.24 -5.08
C SER A 23 7.17 -23.45 -3.78
N LEU A 24 6.03 -22.85 -3.39
CA LEU A 24 5.96 -21.90 -2.31
C LEU A 24 4.55 -21.81 -1.73
N THR A 25 4.46 -21.60 -0.42
CA THR A 25 3.18 -21.36 0.25
C THR A 25 3.25 -20.03 0.99
N PHE A 26 2.40 -19.09 0.60
CA PHE A 26 2.17 -17.85 1.34
C PHE A 26 1.01 -18.06 2.29
N ARG A 27 1.25 -17.86 3.57
CA ARG A 27 0.28 -18.18 4.62
C ARG A 27 -0.64 -17.02 4.93
N ALA A 28 -1.88 -17.34 5.20
CA ALA A 28 -2.84 -16.38 5.72
C ALA A 28 -2.40 -15.85 7.10
N GLY A 29 -2.56 -14.55 7.30
CA GLY A 29 -2.15 -13.88 8.53
C GLY A 29 -0.66 -13.54 8.62
N GLU A 30 0.13 -13.87 7.60
CA GLU A 30 1.56 -13.55 7.55
C GLU A 30 1.85 -12.47 6.50
N LEU A 31 2.78 -11.57 6.83
CA LEU A 31 3.41 -10.65 5.90
C LEU A 31 4.69 -11.27 5.37
N THR A 32 4.72 -11.62 4.10
CA THR A 32 5.85 -12.32 3.47
C THR A 32 6.61 -11.41 2.52
N ALA A 33 7.93 -11.29 2.69
CA ALA A 33 8.81 -10.64 1.74
C ALA A 33 9.29 -11.60 0.65
N LEU A 34 9.27 -11.12 -0.59
CA LEU A 34 9.90 -11.74 -1.73
C LEU A 34 11.01 -10.80 -2.23
N SER A 35 12.26 -11.14 -1.98
CA SER A 35 13.41 -10.33 -2.42
C SER A 35 14.21 -10.98 -3.55
N GLY A 36 15.17 -10.25 -4.07
CA GLY A 36 16.07 -10.70 -5.13
C GLY A 36 16.49 -9.56 -6.05
N PRO A 37 17.51 -9.75 -6.88
CA PRO A 37 18.00 -8.73 -7.80
C PRO A 37 16.92 -8.28 -8.80
N SER A 38 17.14 -7.14 -9.44
CA SER A 38 16.27 -6.69 -10.54
C SER A 38 16.30 -7.73 -11.66
N GLY A 39 15.13 -8.06 -12.21
CA GLY A 39 15.00 -9.08 -13.24
C GLY A 39 15.00 -10.54 -12.74
N SER A 40 15.02 -10.80 -11.42
CA SER A 40 14.98 -12.17 -10.87
C SER A 40 13.63 -12.88 -11.06
N GLY A 41 12.57 -12.17 -11.48
CA GLY A 41 11.24 -12.75 -11.73
C GLY A 41 10.19 -12.44 -10.65
N LYS A 42 10.44 -11.55 -9.67
CA LYS A 42 9.49 -11.22 -8.58
C LYS A 42 8.13 -10.76 -9.09
N THR A 43 8.10 -9.76 -9.98
CA THR A 43 6.85 -9.27 -10.61
C THR A 43 6.13 -10.38 -11.37
N THR A 44 6.88 -11.24 -12.07
CA THR A 44 6.32 -12.40 -12.79
C THR A 44 5.70 -13.39 -11.81
N LEU A 45 6.40 -13.68 -10.69
CA LEU A 45 5.89 -14.59 -9.66
C LEU A 45 4.61 -14.05 -9.01
N LEU A 46 4.56 -12.75 -8.66
CA LEU A 46 3.33 -12.13 -8.15
C LEU A 46 2.20 -12.18 -9.17
N SER A 47 2.49 -11.94 -10.47
CA SER A 47 1.49 -12.00 -11.53
C SER A 47 0.89 -13.40 -11.69
N VAL A 48 1.71 -14.44 -11.60
CA VAL A 48 1.24 -15.84 -11.61
C VAL A 48 0.50 -16.19 -10.33
N ALA A 49 1.04 -15.82 -9.18
CA ALA A 49 0.43 -16.04 -7.87
C ALA A 49 -0.97 -15.45 -7.77
N GLY A 50 -1.17 -14.27 -8.35
CA GLY A 50 -2.45 -13.56 -8.34
C GLY A 50 -3.38 -13.88 -9.51
N GLY A 51 -2.98 -14.76 -10.46
CA GLY A 51 -3.82 -15.20 -11.58
C GLY A 51 -3.91 -14.20 -12.73
N LEU A 52 -2.99 -13.23 -12.83
CA LEU A 52 -2.86 -12.34 -13.99
C LEU A 52 -2.13 -13.01 -15.16
N LEU A 53 -1.28 -14.00 -14.87
CA LEU A 53 -0.46 -14.70 -15.85
C LEU A 53 -0.62 -16.20 -15.68
N GLU A 54 -0.86 -16.91 -16.80
CA GLU A 54 -0.93 -18.38 -16.82
C GLU A 54 0.46 -18.99 -16.62
N PRO A 55 0.64 -19.92 -15.66
CA PRO A 55 1.89 -20.64 -15.56
C PRO A 55 2.07 -21.59 -16.77
N THR A 56 3.28 -21.65 -17.34
CA THR A 56 3.62 -22.60 -18.41
C THR A 56 3.64 -24.03 -17.89
N THR A 57 4.08 -24.21 -16.64
CA THR A 57 4.08 -25.49 -15.90
C THR A 57 3.70 -25.25 -14.46
N GLY A 58 3.24 -26.30 -13.77
CA GLY A 58 2.80 -26.20 -12.40
C GLY A 58 1.43 -25.54 -12.23
N THR A 59 1.06 -25.22 -11.00
CA THR A 59 -0.25 -24.62 -10.68
C THR A 59 -0.14 -23.61 -9.55
N THR A 60 -1.10 -22.67 -9.53
CA THR A 60 -1.32 -21.77 -8.40
C THR A 60 -2.75 -21.92 -7.91
N SER A 61 -2.94 -21.96 -6.59
CA SER A 61 -4.27 -22.13 -5.98
C SER A 61 -4.42 -21.34 -4.69
N TYR A 62 -5.64 -20.88 -4.44
CA TYR A 62 -6.07 -20.29 -3.18
C TYR A 62 -7.36 -20.96 -2.74
N ASP A 63 -7.44 -21.41 -1.49
CA ASP A 63 -8.58 -22.20 -0.96
C ASP A 63 -8.92 -23.41 -1.85
N GLY A 64 -7.91 -24.12 -2.33
CA GLY A 64 -8.06 -25.26 -3.22
C GLY A 64 -8.56 -24.94 -4.64
N ARG A 65 -8.79 -23.67 -4.98
CA ARG A 65 -9.29 -23.22 -6.27
C ARG A 65 -8.16 -22.64 -7.11
N PRO A 66 -8.05 -22.97 -8.41
CA PRO A 66 -7.01 -22.40 -9.27
C PRO A 66 -7.06 -20.87 -9.33
N MET A 67 -5.90 -20.23 -9.32
CA MET A 67 -5.79 -18.78 -9.46
C MET A 67 -6.01 -18.33 -10.90
N TRP A 68 -5.40 -19.03 -11.85
CA TRP A 68 -5.64 -18.75 -13.27
C TRP A 68 -7.05 -19.17 -13.71
N ARG A 69 -7.76 -18.27 -14.37
CA ARG A 69 -9.16 -18.45 -14.80
C ARG A 69 -9.35 -18.45 -16.33
N GLY A 70 -8.26 -18.46 -17.10
CA GLY A 70 -8.31 -18.45 -18.57
C GLY A 70 -8.37 -17.06 -19.22
N THR A 71 -8.49 -15.98 -18.45
CA THR A 71 -8.70 -14.62 -18.98
C THR A 71 -7.64 -13.61 -18.58
N GLY A 72 -6.79 -13.93 -17.59
CA GLY A 72 -5.88 -12.95 -16.98
C GLY A 72 -6.57 -11.96 -16.05
N ASP A 73 -7.87 -12.14 -15.77
CA ASP A 73 -8.59 -11.36 -14.76
C ASP A 73 -8.36 -12.00 -13.38
N PRO A 74 -7.86 -11.27 -12.40
CA PRO A 74 -7.66 -11.82 -11.06
C PRO A 74 -9.00 -12.19 -10.42
N ARG A 75 -8.95 -13.11 -9.47
CA ARG A 75 -10.12 -13.44 -8.66
C ARG A 75 -10.53 -12.23 -7.79
N PRO A 76 -11.82 -12.09 -7.43
CA PRO A 76 -12.29 -11.01 -6.57
C PRO A 76 -11.58 -10.94 -5.20
N GLU A 77 -11.08 -12.08 -4.72
CA GLU A 77 -10.34 -12.20 -3.47
C GLU A 77 -8.94 -11.57 -3.53
N VAL A 78 -8.45 -11.22 -4.74
CA VAL A 78 -7.09 -10.71 -4.95
C VAL A 78 -7.08 -9.21 -5.16
N ALA A 79 -6.08 -8.53 -4.58
CA ALA A 79 -5.73 -7.16 -4.89
C ALA A 79 -4.24 -7.03 -5.19
N PHE A 80 -3.91 -6.05 -6.02
CA PHE A 80 -2.54 -5.72 -6.38
C PHE A 80 -2.19 -4.28 -6.05
N VAL A 81 -0.97 -4.08 -5.57
CA VAL A 81 -0.26 -2.81 -5.64
C VAL A 81 0.88 -2.99 -6.63
N LEU A 82 0.80 -2.32 -7.77
CA LEU A 82 1.75 -2.50 -8.88
C LEU A 82 2.88 -1.48 -8.80
N GLN A 83 4.08 -1.88 -9.20
CA GLN A 83 5.26 -1.01 -9.27
C GLN A 83 5.05 0.23 -10.16
N VAL A 84 4.34 0.10 -11.27
CA VAL A 84 3.99 1.19 -12.18
C VAL A 84 2.66 1.87 -11.83
N TYR A 85 2.22 1.77 -10.58
CA TYR A 85 0.98 2.30 -10.00
C TYR A 85 -0.31 1.79 -10.66
N GLY A 86 -0.36 1.72 -12.00
CA GLY A 86 -1.56 1.31 -12.76
C GLY A 86 -2.75 2.26 -12.56
N LEU A 87 -2.49 3.52 -12.24
CA LEU A 87 -3.53 4.54 -12.12
C LEU A 87 -4.04 4.97 -13.49
N VAL A 88 -5.30 5.34 -13.56
CA VAL A 88 -5.93 5.85 -14.77
C VAL A 88 -5.73 7.36 -14.81
N PRO A 89 -4.98 7.92 -15.81
CA PRO A 89 -4.53 9.31 -15.78
C PRO A 89 -5.65 10.35 -15.73
N ILE A 90 -6.75 10.10 -16.46
CA ILE A 90 -7.88 11.03 -16.56
C ILE A 90 -8.79 11.03 -15.32
N LEU A 91 -8.59 10.10 -14.39
CA LEU A 91 -9.35 10.01 -13.16
C LEU A 91 -8.64 10.76 -12.03
N SER A 92 -9.40 11.34 -11.12
CA SER A 92 -8.90 11.90 -9.86
C SER A 92 -8.36 10.81 -8.94
N ALA A 93 -7.67 11.19 -7.87
CA ALA A 93 -7.22 10.26 -6.85
C ALA A 93 -8.39 9.48 -6.23
N LEU A 94 -9.50 10.16 -5.92
CA LEU A 94 -10.71 9.53 -5.39
C LEU A 94 -11.28 8.49 -6.37
N GLU A 95 -11.44 8.86 -7.63
CA GLU A 95 -12.00 7.98 -8.66
C GLU A 95 -11.11 6.77 -8.93
N ASN A 96 -9.78 6.95 -8.91
CA ASN A 96 -8.83 5.83 -9.03
C ASN A 96 -8.97 4.80 -7.90
N VAL A 97 -9.31 5.22 -6.69
CA VAL A 97 -9.54 4.32 -5.57
C VAL A 97 -10.95 3.73 -5.64
N SER A 98 -11.95 4.57 -5.88
CA SER A 98 -13.38 4.20 -5.94
C SER A 98 -13.68 3.17 -7.03
N VAL A 99 -13.03 3.27 -8.21
CA VAL A 99 -13.25 2.34 -9.33
C VAL A 99 -13.00 0.88 -8.96
N ALA A 100 -12.06 0.60 -8.06
CA ALA A 100 -11.77 -0.76 -7.60
C ALA A 100 -12.93 -1.39 -6.81
N LEU A 101 -13.69 -0.58 -6.08
CA LEU A 101 -14.90 -0.98 -5.36
C LEU A 101 -16.09 -1.12 -6.31
N ARG A 102 -16.28 -0.13 -7.21
CA ARG A 102 -17.35 -0.15 -8.22
C ARG A 102 -17.25 -1.35 -9.14
N ALA A 103 -16.03 -1.73 -9.53
CA ALA A 103 -15.79 -2.94 -10.32
C ALA A 103 -16.19 -4.25 -9.59
N ARG A 104 -16.34 -4.19 -8.26
CA ARG A 104 -16.84 -5.28 -7.40
C ARG A 104 -18.32 -5.15 -7.08
N GLY A 105 -19.04 -4.21 -7.70
CA GLY A 105 -20.48 -4.02 -7.54
C GLY A 105 -20.88 -3.18 -6.32
N VAL A 106 -19.94 -2.49 -5.66
CA VAL A 106 -20.26 -1.54 -4.59
C VAL A 106 -20.97 -0.30 -5.20
N ALA A 107 -22.02 0.18 -4.54
CA ALA A 107 -22.75 1.35 -4.98
C ALA A 107 -21.84 2.59 -5.06
N PRO A 108 -22.06 3.50 -6.03
CA PRO A 108 -21.16 4.63 -6.26
C PRO A 108 -20.90 5.49 -5.02
N GLU A 109 -21.93 5.82 -4.28
CA GLU A 109 -21.86 6.67 -3.08
C GLU A 109 -21.04 5.98 -1.97
N GLU A 110 -21.31 4.71 -1.70
CA GLU A 110 -20.53 3.91 -0.74
C GLU A 110 -19.08 3.74 -1.18
N ALA A 111 -18.86 3.52 -2.48
CA ALA A 111 -17.51 3.38 -3.04
C ALA A 111 -16.69 4.65 -2.85
N ASP A 112 -17.30 5.83 -3.04
CA ASP A 112 -16.64 7.13 -2.86
C ASP A 112 -16.36 7.42 -1.39
N GLU A 113 -17.27 7.12 -0.47
CA GLU A 113 -17.04 7.26 0.97
C GLU A 113 -15.88 6.38 1.45
N ARG A 114 -15.86 5.13 1.02
CA ARG A 114 -14.77 4.19 1.36
C ARG A 114 -13.45 4.59 0.74
N ALA A 115 -13.47 5.10 -0.49
CA ALA A 115 -12.29 5.61 -1.18
C ALA A 115 -11.72 6.85 -0.47
N ASP A 116 -12.57 7.77 -0.03
CA ASP A 116 -12.17 8.96 0.74
C ASP A 116 -11.51 8.57 2.07
N ALA A 117 -12.11 7.65 2.80
CA ALA A 117 -11.53 7.11 4.02
C ALA A 117 -10.18 6.41 3.78
N ALA A 118 -10.03 5.68 2.66
CA ALA A 118 -8.77 5.05 2.28
C ALA A 118 -7.69 6.09 1.97
N LEU A 119 -8.00 7.14 1.21
CA LEU A 119 -7.06 8.24 0.95
C LEU A 119 -6.63 8.95 2.24
N ALA A 120 -7.55 9.17 3.17
CA ALA A 120 -7.25 9.76 4.48
C ALA A 120 -6.28 8.88 5.28
N ARG A 121 -6.45 7.54 5.27
CA ARG A 121 -5.53 6.58 5.92
C ARG A 121 -4.10 6.68 5.36
N PHE A 122 -3.94 7.00 4.08
CA PHE A 122 -2.64 7.19 3.43
C PHE A 122 -2.16 8.65 3.44
N HIS A 123 -2.77 9.53 4.26
CA HIS A 123 -2.43 10.94 4.43
C HIS A 123 -2.42 11.74 3.11
N ILE A 124 -3.39 11.46 2.24
CA ILE A 124 -3.59 12.14 0.94
C ILE A 124 -5.06 12.50 0.68
N GLY A 125 -5.89 12.59 1.73
CA GLY A 125 -7.30 12.95 1.60
C GLY A 125 -7.52 14.37 1.03
N ASP A 126 -6.60 15.30 1.26
CA ASP A 126 -6.60 16.65 0.69
C ASP A 126 -6.37 16.66 -0.84
N LEU A 127 -5.83 15.58 -1.40
CA LEU A 127 -5.55 15.43 -2.82
C LEU A 127 -6.66 14.70 -3.59
N ARG A 128 -7.76 14.35 -2.93
CA ARG A 128 -8.84 13.50 -3.48
C ARG A 128 -9.37 13.93 -4.85
N ALA A 129 -9.44 15.25 -5.11
CA ALA A 129 -9.95 15.81 -6.35
C ALA A 129 -8.87 16.03 -7.42
N ARG A 130 -7.58 15.84 -7.10
CA ARG A 130 -6.50 16.03 -8.06
C ARG A 130 -6.45 14.88 -9.05
N GLN A 131 -6.15 15.19 -10.30
CA GLN A 131 -5.85 14.20 -11.32
C GLN A 131 -4.46 13.61 -11.12
N VAL A 132 -4.25 12.40 -11.64
CA VAL A 132 -2.97 11.67 -11.46
C VAL A 132 -1.77 12.47 -11.96
N GLU A 133 -1.94 13.23 -13.04
CA GLU A 133 -0.88 14.06 -13.63
C GLU A 133 -0.41 15.22 -12.72
N GLU A 134 -1.22 15.59 -11.74
CA GLU A 134 -0.92 16.64 -10.76
C GLU A 134 -0.25 16.10 -9.50
N LEU A 135 -0.04 14.78 -9.41
CA LEU A 135 0.50 14.12 -8.24
C LEU A 135 2.01 13.84 -8.41
N SER A 136 2.77 13.96 -7.32
CA SER A 136 4.15 13.48 -7.28
C SER A 136 4.21 11.94 -7.29
N GLY A 137 5.39 11.36 -7.59
CA GLY A 137 5.59 9.90 -7.56
C GLY A 137 5.15 9.26 -6.26
N GLY A 138 5.59 9.79 -5.12
CA GLY A 138 5.18 9.28 -3.81
C GLY A 138 3.69 9.48 -3.49
N GLN A 139 3.03 10.50 -4.04
CA GLN A 139 1.58 10.66 -3.93
C GLN A 139 0.85 9.63 -4.79
N MET A 140 1.28 9.40 -6.03
CA MET A 140 0.75 8.35 -6.91
C MET A 140 0.91 6.96 -6.27
N GLN A 141 2.07 6.68 -5.66
CA GLN A 141 2.32 5.43 -4.95
C GLN A 141 1.30 5.22 -3.82
N ARG A 142 1.03 6.25 -3.03
CA ARG A 142 0.04 6.17 -1.93
C ARG A 142 -1.39 6.02 -2.45
N VAL A 143 -1.76 6.66 -3.57
CA VAL A 143 -3.07 6.42 -4.23
C VAL A 143 -3.17 4.98 -4.71
N ALA A 144 -2.11 4.41 -5.31
CA ALA A 144 -2.08 3.02 -5.74
C ALA A 144 -2.21 2.06 -4.55
N CYS A 145 -1.54 2.35 -3.43
CA CYS A 145 -1.73 1.61 -2.17
C CYS A 145 -3.18 1.71 -1.70
N ALA A 146 -3.73 2.91 -1.55
CA ALA A 146 -5.11 3.12 -1.12
C ALA A 146 -6.10 2.31 -1.97
N ARG A 147 -5.92 2.28 -3.31
CA ARG A 147 -6.73 1.49 -4.23
C ARG A 147 -6.61 -0.02 -3.99
N GLY A 148 -5.40 -0.53 -3.75
CA GLY A 148 -5.18 -1.95 -3.47
C GLY A 148 -5.80 -2.38 -2.15
N PHE A 149 -5.73 -1.53 -1.13
CA PHE A 149 -6.18 -1.84 0.23
C PHE A 149 -7.69 -1.66 0.44
N VAL A 150 -8.32 -0.68 -0.26
CA VAL A 150 -9.72 -0.32 -0.03
C VAL A 150 -10.70 -1.47 -0.24
N VAL A 151 -10.32 -2.45 -1.05
CA VAL A 151 -11.16 -3.60 -1.40
C VAL A 151 -11.21 -4.67 -0.31
N GLY A 152 -10.28 -4.64 0.66
CA GLY A 152 -10.21 -5.61 1.75
C GLY A 152 -10.01 -7.05 1.24
N ALA A 153 -9.06 -7.24 0.32
CA ALA A 153 -8.79 -8.51 -0.32
C ALA A 153 -8.31 -9.58 0.66
N GLU A 154 -8.56 -10.85 0.34
CA GLU A 154 -8.03 -12.01 1.09
C GLU A 154 -6.58 -12.31 0.72
N VAL A 155 -6.16 -11.90 -0.49
CA VAL A 155 -4.78 -12.00 -0.99
C VAL A 155 -4.35 -10.63 -1.50
N LEU A 156 -3.36 -10.03 -0.86
CA LEU A 156 -2.77 -8.74 -1.24
C LEU A 156 -1.34 -8.94 -1.74
N LEU A 157 -1.10 -8.64 -3.00
CA LEU A 157 0.20 -8.77 -3.66
C LEU A 157 0.73 -7.37 -4.01
N ALA A 158 1.85 -6.99 -3.40
CA ALA A 158 2.42 -5.66 -3.56
C ALA A 158 3.83 -5.75 -4.18
N ASP A 159 4.03 -5.09 -5.31
CA ASP A 159 5.31 -5.01 -6.01
C ASP A 159 5.92 -3.64 -5.80
N GLU A 160 7.02 -3.59 -5.03
CA GLU A 160 7.77 -2.39 -4.63
C GLU A 160 6.86 -1.26 -4.09
N PRO A 161 5.97 -1.53 -3.11
CA PRO A 161 4.94 -0.57 -2.68
C PRO A 161 5.49 0.66 -1.98
N THR A 162 6.80 0.71 -1.69
CA THR A 162 7.45 1.77 -0.91
C THR A 162 8.61 2.46 -1.64
N SER A 163 8.87 2.12 -2.90
CA SER A 163 10.07 2.57 -3.64
C SER A 163 10.19 4.08 -3.82
N GLU A 164 9.07 4.79 -3.92
CA GLU A 164 9.01 6.26 -4.14
C GLU A 164 8.68 7.04 -2.85
N LEU A 165 8.79 6.40 -1.69
CA LEU A 165 8.34 6.97 -0.42
C LEU A 165 9.52 7.35 0.48
N ASP A 166 9.37 8.49 1.15
CA ASP A 166 10.20 8.85 2.29
C ASP A 166 9.94 7.91 3.49
N GLU A 167 10.75 8.03 4.53
CA GLU A 167 10.71 7.14 5.70
C GLU A 167 9.35 7.14 6.41
N ALA A 168 8.72 8.30 6.56
CA ALA A 168 7.43 8.41 7.25
C ALA A 168 6.31 7.73 6.46
N ASN A 169 6.24 7.98 5.15
CA ASN A 169 5.25 7.37 4.26
C ASN A 169 5.52 5.87 4.03
N ARG A 170 6.79 5.44 3.99
CA ARG A 170 7.17 4.02 4.00
C ARG A 170 6.62 3.31 5.23
N SER A 171 6.88 3.85 6.42
CA SER A 171 6.40 3.29 7.69
C SER A 171 4.88 3.18 7.72
N LEU A 172 4.16 4.19 7.18
CA LEU A 172 2.70 4.16 7.05
C LEU A 172 2.24 2.98 6.18
N VAL A 173 2.81 2.82 4.97
CA VAL A 173 2.42 1.72 4.06
C VAL A 173 2.71 0.37 4.70
N LEU A 174 3.86 0.21 5.38
CA LEU A 174 4.21 -1.04 6.07
C LEU A 174 3.26 -1.36 7.23
N ALA A 175 2.83 -0.35 7.99
CA ALA A 175 1.83 -0.53 9.04
C ALA A 175 0.47 -0.98 8.47
N GLU A 176 0.07 -0.45 7.32
CA GLU A 176 -1.16 -0.88 6.65
C GLU A 176 -1.05 -2.31 6.10
N LEU A 177 0.09 -2.70 5.51
CA LEU A 177 0.35 -4.08 5.08
C LEU A 177 0.27 -5.06 6.27
N ARG A 178 0.86 -4.69 7.41
CA ARG A 178 0.79 -5.47 8.65
C ARG A 178 -0.66 -5.63 9.13
N ARG A 179 -1.48 -4.58 9.12
CA ARG A 179 -2.90 -4.65 9.48
C ARG A 179 -3.69 -5.60 8.58
N GLU A 180 -3.39 -5.62 7.28
CA GLU A 180 -4.04 -6.58 6.36
C GLU A 180 -3.66 -8.02 6.70
N ALA A 181 -2.39 -8.29 7.03
CA ALA A 181 -1.97 -9.61 7.51
C ALA A 181 -2.66 -9.97 8.83
N GLU A 182 -2.68 -9.07 9.82
CA GLU A 182 -3.35 -9.29 11.11
C GLU A 182 -4.87 -9.55 10.96
N ARG A 183 -5.49 -8.99 9.91
CA ARG A 183 -6.89 -9.28 9.55
C ARG A 183 -7.08 -10.70 9.01
N GLY A 184 -6.00 -11.43 8.74
CA GLY A 184 -5.99 -12.79 8.22
C GLY A 184 -5.79 -12.88 6.71
N ALA A 185 -5.45 -11.81 6.01
CA ALA A 185 -5.11 -11.87 4.60
C ALA A 185 -3.73 -12.50 4.38
N VAL A 186 -3.55 -13.11 3.22
CA VAL A 186 -2.21 -13.43 2.68
C VAL A 186 -1.62 -12.14 2.13
N VAL A 187 -0.50 -11.68 2.69
CA VAL A 187 0.17 -10.45 2.22
C VAL A 187 1.57 -10.75 1.73
N VAL A 188 1.85 -10.44 0.47
CA VAL A 188 3.16 -10.67 -0.14
C VAL A 188 3.70 -9.34 -0.66
N VAL A 189 4.92 -9.00 -0.26
CA VAL A 189 5.63 -7.80 -0.71
C VAL A 189 6.88 -8.20 -1.47
N ALA A 190 6.92 -7.93 -2.77
CA ALA A 190 8.15 -7.99 -3.52
C ALA A 190 8.94 -6.69 -3.29
N THR A 191 10.18 -6.81 -2.85
CA THR A 191 11.03 -5.66 -2.54
C THR A 191 12.52 -6.00 -2.63
N HIS A 192 13.32 -4.98 -2.85
CA HIS A 192 14.78 -5.06 -2.71
C HIS A 192 15.27 -4.31 -1.46
N ASP A 193 14.37 -3.70 -0.67
CA ASP A 193 14.70 -2.94 0.54
C ASP A 193 14.82 -3.88 1.75
N PRO A 194 16.06 -4.05 2.32
CA PRO A 194 16.26 -4.90 3.48
C PRO A 194 15.51 -4.42 4.73
N ALA A 195 15.21 -3.11 4.84
CA ALA A 195 14.43 -2.58 5.95
C ALA A 195 12.97 -3.07 5.89
N VAL A 196 12.40 -3.21 4.69
CA VAL A 196 11.07 -3.80 4.49
C VAL A 196 11.10 -5.29 4.81
N VAL A 197 12.13 -6.02 4.32
CA VAL A 197 12.29 -7.44 4.59
C VAL A 197 12.37 -7.73 6.09
N ALA A 198 13.09 -6.92 6.85
CA ALA A 198 13.24 -7.07 8.30
C ALA A 198 11.92 -6.96 9.09
N LEU A 199 10.89 -6.35 8.52
CA LEU A 199 9.56 -6.20 9.13
C LEU A 199 8.58 -7.32 8.75
N CYS A 200 8.97 -8.26 7.88
CA CYS A 200 8.14 -9.36 7.43
C CYS A 200 8.30 -10.59 8.32
N ASP A 201 7.23 -11.41 8.41
CA ASP A 201 7.24 -12.66 9.19
C ASP A 201 8.05 -13.75 8.48
N ARG A 202 8.02 -13.71 7.14
CA ARG A 202 8.78 -14.63 6.28
C ARG A 202 9.49 -13.91 5.17
N HIS A 203 10.59 -14.50 4.74
CA HIS A 203 11.39 -13.98 3.66
C HIS A 203 11.77 -15.10 2.70
N HIS A 204 11.55 -14.89 1.40
CA HIS A 204 12.00 -15.76 0.33
C HIS A 204 12.86 -14.95 -0.64
N VAL A 205 13.91 -15.58 -1.14
CA VAL A 205 14.80 -14.95 -2.12
C VAL A 205 14.61 -15.63 -3.47
N LEU A 206 14.36 -14.82 -4.49
CA LEU A 206 14.26 -15.25 -5.87
C LEU A 206 15.50 -14.77 -6.64
N ASP A 207 16.22 -15.69 -7.29
CA ASP A 207 17.35 -15.39 -8.16
C ASP A 207 17.25 -16.18 -9.45
N ASP A 208 17.39 -15.50 -10.58
CA ASP A 208 17.27 -16.06 -11.94
C ASP A 208 16.07 -17.03 -12.08
N GLY A 209 14.91 -16.60 -11.58
CA GLY A 209 13.66 -17.35 -11.65
C GLY A 209 13.56 -18.57 -10.74
N ARG A 210 14.44 -18.74 -9.77
CA ARG A 210 14.46 -19.86 -8.82
C ARG A 210 14.46 -19.34 -7.38
N LEU A 211 13.84 -20.11 -6.50
CA LEU A 211 14.01 -19.86 -5.06
C LEU A 211 15.41 -20.27 -4.63
N VAL A 212 16.11 -19.34 -3.98
CA VAL A 212 17.42 -19.56 -3.36
C VAL A 212 17.19 -19.51 -1.87
N ASP A 213 17.40 -20.62 -1.21
CA ASP A 213 17.28 -20.84 0.23
C ASP A 213 16.14 -20.12 0.99
N HIS A 214 15.41 -20.88 1.78
CA HIS A 214 14.44 -20.39 2.74
C HIS A 214 15.18 -19.75 3.91
N VAL A 215 15.27 -18.43 3.94
CA VAL A 215 15.69 -17.75 5.16
C VAL A 215 14.55 -17.87 6.17
N ALA A 216 14.84 -18.49 7.30
CA ALA A 216 13.94 -18.71 8.42
C ALA A 216 13.21 -17.42 8.85
N ALA A 217 12.09 -17.60 9.57
CA ALA A 217 11.34 -16.54 10.22
C ALA A 217 12.27 -15.44 10.76
N VAL A 218 12.09 -14.22 10.26
CA VAL A 218 12.79 -13.05 10.79
C VAL A 218 12.16 -12.78 12.15
N GLY A 219 12.93 -12.99 13.21
CA GLY A 219 12.48 -13.10 14.58
C GLY A 219 11.90 -11.84 15.18
N GLU A 220 11.14 -12.08 16.23
CA GLU A 220 10.62 -11.20 17.26
C GLU A 220 9.79 -9.98 16.84
N HIS A 221 8.54 -10.06 17.19
CA HIS A 221 7.54 -8.98 17.23
C HIS A 221 8.17 -7.65 17.61
N LEU A 222 8.38 -6.77 16.64
CA LEU A 222 8.59 -5.36 16.91
C LEU A 222 7.29 -4.82 17.53
N ALA A 223 7.42 -4.17 18.67
CA ALA A 223 6.31 -3.48 19.33
C ALA A 223 5.57 -2.57 18.33
N PRO A 224 4.25 -2.42 18.46
CA PRO A 224 3.48 -1.60 17.54
C PRO A 224 4.09 -0.21 17.44
N VAL A 225 4.39 0.21 16.21
CA VAL A 225 4.86 1.57 15.94
C VAL A 225 3.78 2.52 16.45
N PRO A 226 4.07 3.42 17.42
CA PRO A 226 3.09 4.37 17.91
C PRO A 226 2.61 5.21 16.73
N ALA A 227 1.28 5.39 16.63
CA ALA A 227 0.70 6.26 15.62
C ALA A 227 1.38 7.63 15.68
N PRO A 228 1.79 8.22 14.53
CA PRO A 228 2.37 9.54 14.53
C PRO A 228 1.38 10.51 15.17
N ALA A 229 1.88 11.34 16.09
CA ALA A 229 1.09 12.39 16.71
C ALA A 229 0.54 13.32 15.61
N PRO A 230 -0.72 13.77 15.69
CA PRO A 230 -1.26 14.68 14.71
C PRO A 230 -0.36 15.93 14.65
N GLU A 231 0.09 16.28 13.44
CA GLU A 231 0.84 17.52 13.23
C GLU A 231 0.01 18.70 13.72
N PRO A 232 0.62 19.69 14.41
CA PRO A 232 -0.09 20.89 14.81
C PRO A 232 -0.61 21.60 13.56
N VAL A 233 -1.93 21.76 13.50
CA VAL A 233 -2.61 22.52 12.44
C VAL A 233 -2.03 23.93 12.46
N ALA A 234 -1.33 24.32 11.40
CA ALA A 234 -0.85 25.67 11.22
C ALA A 234 -2.04 26.65 11.29
N PRO A 235 -1.96 27.74 12.04
CA PRO A 235 -3.06 28.71 12.12
C PRO A 235 -3.32 29.30 10.73
N ALA A 236 -4.60 29.41 10.39
CA ALA A 236 -5.05 29.96 9.11
C ALA A 236 -4.42 31.34 8.87
N PRO A 237 -3.96 31.68 7.66
CA PRO A 237 -3.43 32.99 7.33
C PRO A 237 -4.59 33.99 7.34
N GLY A 238 -4.61 34.92 8.31
CA GLY A 238 -5.61 36.02 8.31
C GLY A 238 -6.02 36.61 9.65
N ALA A 239 -5.51 36.16 10.79
CA ALA A 239 -5.77 36.87 12.06
C ALA A 239 -4.67 37.92 12.31
N ALA A 240 -4.98 39.18 12.00
CA ALA A 240 -4.14 40.29 12.41
C ALA A 240 -4.02 40.31 13.96
N PRO A 241 -2.85 40.67 14.53
CA PRO A 241 -2.69 40.75 15.97
C PRO A 241 -3.60 41.83 16.51
N VAL A 242 -4.46 41.50 17.44
CA VAL A 242 -5.20 42.47 18.26
C VAL A 242 -4.17 43.13 19.19
N GLU A 243 -3.86 44.39 18.90
CA GLU A 243 -2.99 45.23 19.71
C GLU A 243 -3.61 45.37 21.09
N ALA A 244 -2.96 44.84 22.10
CA ALA A 244 -3.39 44.96 23.49
C ALA A 244 -3.31 46.44 23.92
N ALA A 245 -4.47 47.04 24.16
CA ALA A 245 -4.55 48.40 24.70
C ALA A 245 -3.80 48.46 26.04
N ALA A 246 -2.87 49.37 26.13
CA ALA A 246 -2.16 49.67 27.36
C ALA A 246 -3.13 50.16 28.45
N PRO A 247 -2.91 49.83 29.73
CA PRO A 247 -3.79 50.30 30.80
C PRO A 247 -3.70 51.83 30.96
N ALA A 248 -4.87 52.46 31.04
CA ALA A 248 -5.00 53.92 31.24
C ALA A 248 -4.35 54.35 32.58
N ASP A 249 -3.54 55.39 32.53
CA ASP A 249 -2.91 56.04 33.67
C ASP A 249 -4.00 56.73 34.54
N PRO A 250 -4.17 56.37 35.82
CA PRO A 250 -5.20 56.95 36.69
C PRO A 250 -4.90 58.38 37.15
N HIS A 251 -3.79 59.04 36.76
CA HIS A 251 -3.39 60.36 37.18
C HIS A 251 -3.53 61.51 36.16
N ALA A 252 -4.16 61.26 34.99
CA ALA A 252 -4.33 62.27 33.93
C ALA A 252 -5.41 63.32 34.20
N ALA A 253 -6.11 63.30 35.36
CA ALA A 253 -7.25 64.18 35.63
C ALA A 253 -6.90 65.49 36.41
N PHE A 254 -5.62 65.81 36.65
CA PHE A 254 -5.24 67.02 37.41
C PHE A 254 -4.11 67.82 36.74
N ARG A 255 -4.36 68.41 35.57
CA ARG A 255 -3.58 69.61 35.12
C ARG A 255 -4.52 70.67 34.65
N ARG A 256 -4.58 71.78 35.46
CA ARG A 256 -5.25 73.07 35.14
C ARG A 256 -4.45 73.77 34.03
N PRO A 257 -5.12 74.54 33.15
CA PRO A 257 -4.46 75.45 32.21
C PRO A 257 -4.12 76.74 33.02
N GLY A 258 -2.90 77.22 32.94
CA GLY A 258 -2.43 78.44 33.52
C GLY A 258 -1.49 79.18 32.59
N SER A 259 -1.98 80.37 32.13
CA SER A 259 -1.29 81.53 31.57
C SER A 259 -0.28 81.32 30.47
#